data_181001a180991b02224183af1822f11c
#
_entry.id   181001a180991b02224183af1822f11c
#
_cell.length_a   1.000
_cell.length_b   1.000
_cell.length_c   1.000
_cell.angle_alpha   90.00
_cell.angle_beta   90.00
_cell.angle_gamma   90.00
#
_symmetry.space_group_name_H-M   'P 1'
#
loop_
_entity.id
_entity.type
_entity.pdbx_description
1 polymer ?
#
loop_
_entity_poly.entity_id
_entity_poly.type
_entity_poly.pdbx_seq_one_letter_code
_entity_poly.pdbx_strand_id
1 'polypeptide(L)'
;MKKSFSLFFILCSLFFFSQISEQKLDELIQKTITTFDVPGLSVGVIKDGKVIYSKGFGVRSLTSKLPMTPETLVGIASNSKGFTCTALAILADEGKLDWDDKVTKFLPDFKMYDDYVTREITIKDLVTHRAGLGLGQGDLMFFPEGGNISTEQLIHNVRYLKPAHSFRNTMDYNNIMFIVAGEIIHKISGKTWAEFIEERIMKPIGMTASFGSYNRAKSVENKIDAHAPVNGKAIAVPHDWNETANPAGGILSNITDMTTWASF
;
A
#
# COMPACT_ATOMS: atom_id res chain seq x y z
N MET A 1 -27.88 -47.28 -52.52
CA MET A 1 -27.74 -45.89 -52.07
C MET A 1 -27.46 -45.95 -50.58
N LYS A 2 -26.17 -45.81 -50.17
CA LYS A 2 -25.74 -45.77 -48.77
C LYS A 2 -25.84 -44.34 -48.35
N LYS A 3 -26.73 -44.02 -47.35
CA LYS A 3 -26.81 -42.73 -46.71
C LYS A 3 -25.74 -42.71 -45.64
N SER A 4 -24.64 -41.99 -45.88
CA SER A 4 -23.65 -41.62 -44.86
C SER A 4 -24.25 -40.59 -43.92
N PHE A 5 -24.54 -41.00 -42.71
CA PHE A 5 -24.90 -40.11 -41.62
C PHE A 5 -23.58 -39.51 -41.10
N SER A 6 -23.22 -38.33 -41.57
CA SER A 6 -22.13 -37.55 -40.96
C SER A 6 -22.62 -37.02 -39.62
N LEU A 7 -22.23 -37.72 -38.57
CA LEU A 7 -22.40 -37.25 -37.20
C LEU A 7 -21.44 -36.07 -37.00
N PHE A 8 -21.94 -34.87 -37.25
CA PHE A 8 -21.25 -33.62 -36.90
C PHE A 8 -21.22 -33.54 -35.37
N PHE A 9 -20.17 -34.10 -34.79
CA PHE A 9 -19.85 -33.87 -33.38
C PHE A 9 -19.47 -32.39 -33.29
N ILE A 10 -20.47 -31.54 -33.00
CA ILE A 10 -20.22 -30.23 -32.45
C ILE A 10 -19.54 -30.51 -31.13
N LEU A 11 -18.21 -30.56 -31.14
CA LEU A 11 -17.40 -30.30 -29.97
C LEU A 11 -17.70 -28.85 -29.58
N CYS A 12 -18.83 -28.62 -28.87
CA CYS A 12 -18.94 -27.54 -27.96
C CYS A 12 -17.81 -27.78 -26.95
N SER A 13 -16.63 -27.19 -27.23
CA SER A 13 -15.65 -26.95 -26.23
C SER A 13 -16.35 -26.05 -25.21
N LEU A 14 -17.06 -26.71 -24.29
CA LEU A 14 -17.43 -26.13 -23.02
C LEU A 14 -16.10 -25.80 -22.40
N PHE A 15 -15.63 -24.58 -22.63
CA PHE A 15 -14.65 -23.95 -21.80
C PHE A 15 -15.32 -23.87 -20.42
N PHE A 16 -15.25 -24.96 -19.67
CA PHE A 16 -15.47 -24.93 -18.24
C PHE A 16 -14.36 -24.04 -17.69
N PHE A 17 -14.56 -22.75 -17.78
CA PHE A 17 -13.89 -21.87 -16.86
C PHE A 17 -14.37 -22.33 -15.49
N SER A 18 -13.57 -23.16 -14.84
CA SER A 18 -13.82 -23.56 -13.46
C SER A 18 -13.71 -22.31 -12.60
N GLN A 19 -14.77 -21.53 -12.63
CA GLN A 19 -14.89 -20.36 -11.78
C GLN A 19 -15.23 -20.91 -10.39
N ILE A 20 -14.39 -20.60 -9.42
CA ILE A 20 -14.66 -20.95 -8.02
C ILE A 20 -16.02 -20.34 -7.63
N SER A 21 -16.92 -21.13 -7.06
CA SER A 21 -18.21 -20.62 -6.58
C SER A 21 -18.01 -19.70 -5.38
N GLU A 22 -18.93 -18.75 -5.15
CA GLU A 22 -18.92 -17.91 -3.95
C GLU A 22 -18.89 -18.72 -2.67
N GLN A 23 -19.69 -19.79 -2.60
CA GLN A 23 -19.70 -20.69 -1.43
C GLN A 23 -18.32 -21.28 -1.15
N LYS A 24 -17.61 -21.71 -2.19
CA LYS A 24 -16.27 -22.29 -2.04
C LYS A 24 -15.23 -21.25 -1.65
N LEU A 25 -15.40 -19.99 -2.09
CA LEU A 25 -14.61 -18.85 -1.60
C LEU A 25 -14.89 -18.58 -0.13
N ASP A 26 -16.16 -18.52 0.28
CA ASP A 26 -16.56 -18.32 1.67
C ASP A 26 -15.96 -19.41 2.59
N GLU A 27 -16.03 -20.68 2.18
CA GLU A 27 -15.44 -21.81 2.91
C GLU A 27 -13.89 -21.66 3.04
N LEU A 28 -13.21 -21.27 1.95
CA LEU A 28 -11.76 -21.05 1.95
C LEU A 28 -11.37 -19.90 2.89
N ILE A 29 -12.10 -18.78 2.81
CA ILE A 29 -11.87 -17.61 3.64
C ILE A 29 -12.09 -17.94 5.11
N GLN A 30 -13.18 -18.63 5.43
CA GLN A 30 -13.46 -19.04 6.81
C GLN A 30 -12.38 -19.99 7.36
N LYS A 31 -11.90 -20.92 6.54
CA LYS A 31 -10.76 -21.78 6.88
C LYS A 31 -9.49 -20.94 7.13
N THR A 32 -9.24 -19.94 6.32
CA THR A 32 -8.08 -19.01 6.47
C THR A 32 -8.14 -18.29 7.81
N ILE A 33 -9.29 -17.67 8.14
CA ILE A 33 -9.51 -16.99 9.42
C ILE A 33 -9.20 -17.93 10.60
N THR A 34 -9.74 -19.16 10.57
CA THR A 34 -9.53 -20.13 11.64
C THR A 34 -8.09 -20.62 11.72
N THR A 35 -7.45 -20.85 10.55
CA THR A 35 -6.08 -21.39 10.51
C THR A 35 -5.04 -20.39 11.02
N PHE A 36 -5.22 -19.11 10.71
CA PHE A 36 -4.27 -18.05 11.05
C PHE A 36 -4.69 -17.22 12.28
N ASP A 37 -5.79 -17.58 12.93
CA ASP A 37 -6.35 -16.84 14.08
C ASP A 37 -6.50 -15.33 13.81
N VAL A 38 -7.04 -15.01 12.63
CA VAL A 38 -7.25 -13.61 12.20
C VAL A 38 -8.60 -13.14 12.70
N PRO A 39 -8.69 -11.99 13.41
CA PRO A 39 -9.97 -11.48 13.91
C PRO A 39 -11.02 -11.25 12.83
N GLY A 40 -10.60 -10.72 11.69
CA GLY A 40 -11.44 -10.47 10.54
C GLY A 40 -10.63 -10.06 9.31
N LEU A 41 -11.24 -10.19 8.15
CA LEU A 41 -10.66 -9.76 6.88
C LEU A 41 -11.76 -9.39 5.87
N SER A 42 -11.40 -8.58 4.88
CA SER A 42 -12.25 -8.31 3.71
C SER A 42 -11.58 -8.86 2.46
N VAL A 43 -12.39 -9.43 1.57
CA VAL A 43 -11.92 -10.02 0.31
C VAL A 43 -12.69 -9.43 -0.85
N GLY A 44 -11.96 -8.99 -1.88
CA GLY A 44 -12.49 -8.59 -3.17
C GLY A 44 -11.84 -9.41 -4.27
N VAL A 45 -12.62 -9.82 -5.27
CA VAL A 45 -12.11 -10.49 -6.47
C VAL A 45 -12.57 -9.72 -7.69
N ILE A 46 -11.59 -9.40 -8.55
CA ILE A 46 -11.81 -8.74 -9.82
C ILE A 46 -11.52 -9.73 -10.95
N LYS A 47 -12.41 -9.80 -11.91
CA LYS A 47 -12.22 -10.59 -13.12
C LYS A 47 -12.69 -9.78 -14.33
N ASP A 48 -11.86 -9.71 -15.35
CA ASP A 48 -12.16 -8.99 -16.59
C ASP A 48 -12.64 -7.54 -16.33
N GLY A 49 -11.96 -6.83 -15.40
CA GLY A 49 -12.28 -5.46 -14.99
C GLY A 49 -13.56 -5.30 -14.16
N LYS A 50 -14.18 -6.40 -13.71
CA LYS A 50 -15.41 -6.36 -12.91
C LYS A 50 -15.18 -6.98 -11.55
N VAL A 51 -15.69 -6.33 -10.51
CA VAL A 51 -15.75 -6.89 -9.16
C VAL A 51 -16.80 -8.00 -9.15
N ILE A 52 -16.38 -9.25 -8.99
CA ILE A 52 -17.25 -10.43 -8.98
C ILE A 52 -17.49 -10.96 -7.56
N TYR A 53 -16.78 -10.44 -6.59
CA TYR A 53 -16.92 -10.82 -5.19
C TYR A 53 -16.38 -9.70 -4.29
N SER A 54 -17.14 -9.36 -3.22
CA SER A 54 -16.72 -8.37 -2.22
C SER A 54 -17.45 -8.67 -0.91
N LYS A 55 -16.72 -9.16 0.11
CA LYS A 55 -17.29 -9.52 1.42
C LYS A 55 -16.31 -9.24 2.55
N GLY A 56 -16.87 -8.93 3.74
CA GLY A 56 -16.17 -8.92 5.02
C GLY A 56 -16.49 -10.17 5.82
N PHE A 57 -15.52 -10.64 6.62
CA PHE A 57 -15.61 -11.83 7.46
C PHE A 57 -15.04 -11.58 8.84
N GLY A 58 -15.60 -12.22 9.85
CA GLY A 58 -15.17 -12.06 11.24
C GLY A 58 -15.54 -10.70 11.80
N VAL A 59 -14.70 -10.14 12.67
CA VAL A 59 -14.95 -8.90 13.40
C VAL A 59 -13.88 -7.87 13.11
N ARG A 60 -14.28 -6.58 13.06
CA ARG A 60 -13.35 -5.46 12.94
C ARG A 60 -12.64 -5.10 14.25
N SER A 61 -13.16 -5.62 15.37
CA SER A 61 -12.64 -5.38 16.70
C SER A 61 -12.93 -6.58 17.61
N LEU A 62 -11.91 -7.08 18.28
CA LEU A 62 -12.08 -8.12 19.28
C LEU A 62 -12.72 -7.60 20.57
N THR A 63 -12.70 -6.28 20.80
CA THR A 63 -13.34 -5.63 21.95
C THR A 63 -14.82 -5.43 21.71
N SER A 64 -15.20 -4.73 20.62
CA SER A 64 -16.60 -4.40 20.34
C SER A 64 -17.38 -5.54 19.69
N LYS A 65 -16.71 -6.53 19.12
CA LYS A 65 -17.30 -7.65 18.35
C LYS A 65 -18.14 -7.22 17.15
N LEU A 66 -18.00 -5.97 16.72
CA LEU A 66 -18.69 -5.49 15.53
C LEU A 66 -18.15 -6.18 14.28
N PRO A 67 -19.03 -6.51 13.31
CA PRO A 67 -18.64 -7.28 12.14
C PRO A 67 -17.69 -6.51 11.23
N MET A 68 -16.82 -7.25 10.54
CA MET A 68 -16.07 -6.76 9.40
C MET A 68 -16.98 -6.71 8.17
N THR A 69 -16.99 -5.57 7.46
CA THR A 69 -17.78 -5.38 6.24
C THR A 69 -16.86 -4.99 5.08
N PRO A 70 -17.34 -5.02 3.82
CA PRO A 70 -16.55 -4.52 2.68
C PRO A 70 -16.14 -3.05 2.83
N GLU A 71 -16.91 -2.24 3.56
CA GLU A 71 -16.68 -0.81 3.80
C GLU A 71 -15.83 -0.53 5.04
N THR A 72 -15.45 -1.57 5.81
CA THR A 72 -14.62 -1.38 7.00
C THR A 72 -13.22 -0.92 6.60
N LEU A 73 -12.80 0.22 7.14
CA LEU A 73 -11.45 0.74 6.89
C LEU A 73 -10.39 -0.12 7.57
N VAL A 74 -9.36 -0.42 6.81
CA VAL A 74 -8.13 -1.10 7.25
C VAL A 74 -6.91 -0.30 6.80
N GLY A 75 -5.83 -0.36 7.56
CA GLY A 75 -4.54 0.12 7.07
C GLY A 75 -4.04 -0.80 5.96
N ILE A 76 -3.82 -0.27 4.76
CA ILE A 76 -3.34 -1.08 3.63
C ILE A 76 -1.82 -1.22 3.59
N ALA A 77 -1.17 -0.69 4.61
CA ALA A 77 0.29 -0.77 4.79
C ALA A 77 1.03 -0.41 3.49
N SER A 78 2.02 -1.20 3.11
CA SER A 78 2.90 -0.93 1.98
C SER A 78 2.25 -0.88 0.60
N ASN A 79 0.95 -1.22 0.47
CA ASN A 79 0.21 -0.91 -0.76
C ASN A 79 0.13 0.60 -1.02
N SER A 80 0.28 1.43 0.03
CA SER A 80 0.40 2.89 -0.07
C SER A 80 1.54 3.35 -0.98
N LYS A 81 2.60 2.56 -1.12
CA LYS A 81 3.73 2.86 -2.00
C LYS A 81 3.34 2.96 -3.48
N GLY A 82 2.34 2.19 -3.91
CA GLY A 82 1.78 2.32 -5.25
C GLY A 82 1.21 3.72 -5.49
N PHE A 83 0.52 4.29 -4.51
CA PHE A 83 0.00 5.65 -4.59
C PHE A 83 1.12 6.71 -4.59
N THR A 84 2.20 6.48 -3.85
CA THR A 84 3.38 7.36 -3.91
C THR A 84 4.03 7.35 -5.30
N CYS A 85 4.19 6.17 -5.90
CA CYS A 85 4.70 6.04 -7.27
C CYS A 85 3.77 6.73 -8.29
N THR A 86 2.45 6.55 -8.16
CA THR A 86 1.46 7.20 -9.03
C THR A 86 1.48 8.72 -8.86
N ALA A 87 1.62 9.23 -7.63
CA ALA A 87 1.76 10.67 -7.38
C ALA A 87 3.00 11.26 -8.09
N LEU A 88 4.15 10.57 -8.02
CA LEU A 88 5.35 10.98 -8.76
C LEU A 88 5.13 10.89 -10.28
N ALA A 89 4.45 9.85 -10.77
CA ALA A 89 4.14 9.71 -12.20
C ALA A 89 3.26 10.86 -12.71
N ILE A 90 2.23 11.26 -11.95
CA ILE A 90 1.40 12.42 -12.27
C ILE A 90 2.26 13.70 -12.38
N LEU A 91 3.17 13.92 -11.43
CA LEU A 91 4.06 15.06 -11.45
C LEU A 91 5.06 15.00 -12.62
N ALA A 92 5.48 13.81 -13.02
CA ALA A 92 6.32 13.61 -14.19
C ALA A 92 5.58 13.91 -15.49
N ASP A 93 4.36 13.43 -15.65
CA ASP A 93 3.48 13.71 -16.80
C ASP A 93 3.15 15.20 -16.92
N GLU A 94 3.10 15.91 -15.80
CA GLU A 94 2.96 17.38 -15.76
C GLU A 94 4.26 18.14 -16.05
N GLY A 95 5.37 17.44 -16.31
CA GLY A 95 6.69 18.05 -16.57
C GLY A 95 7.33 18.72 -15.34
N LYS A 96 6.85 18.40 -14.13
CA LYS A 96 7.35 19.00 -12.87
C LYS A 96 8.57 18.27 -12.31
N LEU A 97 8.78 17.02 -12.70
CA LEU A 97 9.97 16.23 -12.40
C LEU A 97 10.28 15.26 -13.54
N ASP A 98 11.50 14.73 -13.54
CA ASP A 98 11.91 13.57 -14.34
C ASP A 98 12.34 12.44 -13.39
N TRP A 99 12.14 11.19 -13.80
CA TRP A 99 12.53 10.02 -13.01
C TRP A 99 14.04 9.96 -12.75
N ASP A 100 14.84 10.52 -13.63
CA ASP A 100 16.28 10.60 -13.51
C ASP A 100 16.77 11.92 -12.86
N ASP A 101 15.86 12.80 -12.45
CA ASP A 101 16.18 13.97 -11.62
C ASP A 101 16.85 13.55 -10.32
N LYS A 102 17.89 14.28 -9.93
CA LYS A 102 18.59 14.07 -8.67
C LYS A 102 17.70 14.50 -7.50
N VAL A 103 17.71 13.70 -6.42
CA VAL A 103 16.97 14.02 -5.19
C VAL A 103 17.34 15.42 -4.67
N THR A 104 18.60 15.80 -4.77
CA THR A 104 19.11 17.11 -4.34
C THR A 104 18.56 18.29 -5.15
N LYS A 105 17.97 18.06 -6.32
CA LYS A 105 17.25 19.10 -7.08
C LYS A 105 16.04 19.64 -6.29
N PHE A 106 15.35 18.78 -5.57
CA PHE A 106 14.13 19.10 -4.81
C PHE A 106 14.40 19.26 -3.30
N LEU A 107 15.41 18.56 -2.80
CA LEU A 107 15.83 18.54 -1.40
C LEU A 107 17.34 18.87 -1.34
N PRO A 108 17.74 20.14 -1.43
CA PRO A 108 19.17 20.52 -1.54
C PRO A 108 20.03 20.05 -0.36
N ASP A 109 19.44 19.93 0.86
CA ASP A 109 20.13 19.49 2.08
C ASP A 109 20.14 17.98 2.26
N PHE A 110 19.51 17.23 1.35
CA PHE A 110 19.49 15.77 1.39
C PHE A 110 20.90 15.19 1.24
N LYS A 111 21.24 14.25 2.13
CA LYS A 111 22.51 13.53 2.08
C LYS A 111 22.34 12.08 2.42
N MET A 112 22.98 11.22 1.65
CA MET A 112 23.25 9.82 1.98
C MET A 112 24.57 9.74 2.77
N TYR A 113 24.89 8.57 3.33
CA TYR A 113 26.16 8.34 4.01
C TYR A 113 27.36 8.58 3.09
N ASP A 114 27.24 8.19 1.83
CA ASP A 114 28.27 8.34 0.80
C ASP A 114 27.97 9.57 -0.07
N ASP A 115 29.00 10.42 -0.27
CA ASP A 115 28.88 11.65 -1.06
C ASP A 115 28.65 11.37 -2.55
N TYR A 116 29.16 10.27 -3.09
CA TYR A 116 28.90 9.88 -4.48
C TYR A 116 27.41 9.51 -4.63
N VAL A 117 26.88 8.67 -3.72
CA VAL A 117 25.45 8.31 -3.73
C VAL A 117 24.58 9.53 -3.57
N THR A 118 24.95 10.48 -2.70
CA THR A 118 24.22 11.75 -2.52
C THR A 118 24.08 12.53 -3.85
N ARG A 119 25.14 12.60 -4.64
CA ARG A 119 25.12 13.30 -5.94
C ARG A 119 24.37 12.53 -7.02
N GLU A 120 24.36 11.21 -6.94
CA GLU A 120 23.87 10.35 -8.03
C GLU A 120 22.46 9.82 -7.86
N ILE A 121 21.94 9.78 -6.63
CA ILE A 121 20.61 9.21 -6.34
C ILE A 121 19.50 10.01 -7.02
N THR A 122 18.62 9.29 -7.70
CA THR A 122 17.51 9.85 -8.48
C THR A 122 16.16 9.51 -7.85
N ILE A 123 15.09 10.15 -8.35
CA ILE A 123 13.70 9.83 -7.96
C ILE A 123 13.41 8.34 -8.18
N LYS A 124 13.85 7.79 -9.30
CA LYS A 124 13.71 6.37 -9.64
C LYS A 124 14.39 5.44 -8.61
N ASP A 125 15.59 5.81 -8.14
CA ASP A 125 16.30 4.99 -7.15
C ASP A 125 15.54 4.91 -5.82
N LEU A 126 14.84 5.99 -5.42
CA LEU A 126 14.03 6.00 -4.19
C LEU A 126 12.94 4.92 -4.24
N VAL A 127 12.19 4.85 -5.33
CA VAL A 127 10.99 4.00 -5.44
C VAL A 127 11.27 2.59 -5.96
N THR A 128 12.51 2.33 -6.40
CA THR A 128 12.94 0.99 -6.84
C THR A 128 13.75 0.24 -5.80
N HIS A 129 13.87 0.78 -4.58
CA HIS A 129 14.60 0.16 -3.47
C HIS A 129 16.07 -0.13 -3.77
N ARG A 130 16.75 0.77 -4.51
CA ARG A 130 18.14 0.57 -4.96
C ARG A 130 19.14 1.57 -4.37
N ALA A 131 18.75 2.20 -3.25
CA ALA A 131 19.59 3.20 -2.58
C ALA A 131 20.81 2.61 -1.84
N GLY A 132 20.91 1.28 -1.71
CA GLY A 132 21.97 0.60 -0.96
C GLY A 132 21.70 0.48 0.54
N LEU A 133 20.58 0.97 1.04
CA LEU A 133 20.14 0.75 2.42
C LEU A 133 19.50 -0.63 2.56
N GLY A 134 19.82 -1.36 3.62
CA GLY A 134 19.29 -2.69 3.86
C GLY A 134 17.80 -2.71 4.23
N LEU A 135 17.24 -3.91 4.27
CA LEU A 135 15.85 -4.16 4.63
C LEU A 135 15.50 -3.52 5.98
N GLY A 136 14.52 -2.61 5.98
CA GLY A 136 14.03 -1.92 7.19
C GLY A 136 15.07 -1.01 7.86
N GLN A 137 16.19 -0.77 7.23
CA GLN A 137 17.22 0.10 7.78
C GLN A 137 16.69 1.53 7.91
N GLY A 138 16.75 2.05 9.13
CA GLY A 138 16.22 3.36 9.50
C GLY A 138 14.79 3.34 10.03
N ASP A 139 14.06 2.23 9.97
CA ASP A 139 12.66 2.14 10.42
C ASP A 139 12.50 2.48 11.90
N LEU A 140 13.49 2.19 12.74
CA LEU A 140 13.48 2.56 14.16
C LEU A 140 13.48 4.08 14.42
N MET A 141 13.66 4.91 13.39
CA MET A 141 13.50 6.35 13.53
C MET A 141 12.03 6.78 13.67
N PHE A 142 11.10 5.97 13.17
CA PHE A 142 9.66 6.23 13.25
C PHE A 142 8.85 5.09 13.91
N PHE A 143 9.51 4.01 14.34
CA PHE A 143 8.96 2.94 15.17
C PHE A 143 9.82 2.74 16.43
N PRO A 144 9.22 2.38 17.60
CA PRO A 144 7.78 2.42 17.90
C PRO A 144 7.29 3.86 17.96
N GLU A 145 5.98 4.04 17.93
CA GLU A 145 5.36 5.36 18.06
C GLU A 145 5.75 6.01 19.42
N GLY A 146 5.65 7.33 19.44
CA GLY A 146 6.09 8.15 20.57
C GLY A 146 7.41 8.88 20.30
N GLY A 147 8.12 8.53 19.23
CA GLY A 147 9.18 9.36 18.69
C GLY A 147 8.59 10.55 17.93
N ASN A 148 8.74 11.77 18.46
CA ASN A 148 8.31 12.99 17.78
C ASN A 148 9.32 13.42 16.69
N ILE A 149 9.79 12.48 15.86
CA ILE A 149 10.69 12.82 14.77
C ILE A 149 9.92 13.51 13.65
N SER A 150 10.38 14.67 13.22
CA SER A 150 9.81 15.32 12.04
C SER A 150 10.33 14.68 10.76
N THR A 151 9.61 14.89 9.65
CA THR A 151 10.04 14.42 8.32
C THR A 151 11.42 14.99 7.98
N GLU A 152 11.69 16.27 8.27
CA GLU A 152 12.98 16.91 8.04
C GLU A 152 14.09 16.27 8.85
N GLN A 153 13.85 15.99 10.13
CA GLN A 153 14.82 15.31 11.00
C GLN A 153 15.12 13.89 10.51
N LEU A 154 14.08 13.16 10.09
CA LEU A 154 14.24 11.81 9.55
C LEU A 154 15.08 11.84 8.28
N ILE A 155 14.76 12.72 7.33
CA ILE A 155 15.51 12.91 6.08
C ILE A 155 16.95 13.35 6.37
N HIS A 156 17.14 14.25 7.32
CA HIS A 156 18.48 14.65 7.77
C HIS A 156 19.30 13.46 8.28
N ASN A 157 18.68 12.57 9.04
CA ASN A 157 19.34 11.44 9.67
C ASN A 157 19.73 10.31 8.69
N VAL A 158 19.19 10.30 7.48
CA VAL A 158 19.57 9.35 6.42
C VAL A 158 21.08 9.32 6.21
N ARG A 159 21.75 10.46 6.34
CA ARG A 159 23.22 10.61 6.20
C ARG A 159 24.04 9.75 7.15
N TYR A 160 23.47 9.28 8.25
CA TYR A 160 24.14 8.44 9.23
C TYR A 160 23.90 6.94 9.01
N LEU A 161 23.04 6.57 8.06
CA LEU A 161 22.73 5.19 7.72
C LEU A 161 23.82 4.63 6.79
N LYS A 162 24.73 3.83 7.36
CA LYS A 162 25.77 3.15 6.56
C LYS A 162 25.11 2.21 5.56
N PRO A 163 25.56 2.21 4.28
CA PRO A 163 24.98 1.30 3.29
C PRO A 163 25.23 -0.15 3.68
N ALA A 164 24.22 -1.00 3.45
CA ALA A 164 24.34 -2.46 3.57
C ALA A 164 24.90 -3.09 2.31
N HIS A 165 24.61 -2.47 1.15
CA HIS A 165 25.05 -2.92 -0.17
C HIS A 165 25.51 -1.73 -1.04
N SER A 166 26.17 -2.06 -2.14
CA SER A 166 26.57 -1.04 -3.11
C SER A 166 25.34 -0.42 -3.77
N PHE A 167 25.41 0.88 -4.01
CA PHE A 167 24.38 1.65 -4.69
C PHE A 167 23.98 1.03 -6.03
N ARG A 168 22.68 0.89 -6.29
CA ARG A 168 22.07 0.30 -7.49
C ARG A 168 22.39 -1.18 -7.75
N ASN A 169 23.10 -1.84 -6.88
CA ASN A 169 23.50 -3.25 -7.10
C ASN A 169 22.40 -4.24 -6.71
N THR A 170 21.72 -3.97 -5.60
CA THR A 170 20.75 -4.89 -4.99
C THR A 170 19.42 -4.18 -4.77
N MET A 171 18.32 -4.91 -4.87
CA MET A 171 17.00 -4.45 -4.43
C MET A 171 16.86 -4.77 -2.95
N ASP A 172 16.88 -3.73 -2.11
CA ASP A 172 16.69 -3.83 -0.66
C ASP A 172 15.50 -3.02 -0.23
N TYR A 173 14.46 -3.68 0.23
CA TYR A 173 13.23 -3.02 0.62
C TYR A 173 13.46 -2.00 1.75
N ASN A 174 13.13 -0.74 1.50
CA ASN A 174 13.36 0.34 2.44
C ASN A 174 12.21 1.35 2.47
N ASN A 175 11.70 1.66 3.66
CA ASN A 175 10.58 2.59 3.85
C ASN A 175 11.03 4.06 3.80
N ILE A 176 12.24 4.36 4.28
CA ILE A 176 12.75 5.73 4.38
C ILE A 176 12.78 6.42 3.02
N MET A 177 13.16 5.69 1.98
CA MET A 177 13.24 6.26 0.63
C MET A 177 11.85 6.68 0.10
N PHE A 178 10.77 6.01 0.53
CA PHE A 178 9.40 6.44 0.23
C PHE A 178 8.97 7.66 1.04
N ILE A 179 9.48 7.85 2.26
CA ILE A 179 9.28 9.07 3.04
C ILE A 179 9.97 10.25 2.33
N VAL A 180 11.20 10.05 1.84
CA VAL A 180 11.92 11.05 1.01
C VAL A 180 11.11 11.39 -0.24
N ALA A 181 10.56 10.38 -0.94
CA ALA A 181 9.72 10.57 -2.11
C ALA A 181 8.44 11.38 -1.78
N GLY A 182 7.82 11.12 -0.63
CA GLY A 182 6.66 11.87 -0.15
C GLY A 182 6.98 13.34 0.11
N GLU A 183 8.15 13.64 0.66
CA GLU A 183 8.60 15.03 0.88
C GLU A 183 8.86 15.75 -0.46
N ILE A 184 9.38 15.04 -1.48
CA ILE A 184 9.53 15.61 -2.83
C ILE A 184 8.17 15.98 -3.43
N ILE A 185 7.15 15.11 -3.27
CA ILE A 185 5.78 15.41 -3.69
C ILE A 185 5.27 16.67 -2.98
N HIS A 186 5.53 16.79 -1.67
CA HIS A 186 5.17 17.98 -0.89
C HIS A 186 5.87 19.25 -1.43
N LYS A 187 7.17 19.21 -1.64
CA LYS A 187 7.95 20.35 -2.15
C LYS A 187 7.48 20.85 -3.53
N ILE A 188 7.12 19.92 -4.41
CA ILE A 188 6.67 20.27 -5.77
C ILE A 188 5.22 20.78 -5.77
N SER A 189 4.34 20.15 -4.97
CA SER A 189 2.90 20.41 -5.01
C SER A 189 2.41 21.47 -4.04
N GLY A 190 3.16 21.74 -2.97
CA GLY A 190 2.73 22.55 -1.83
C GLY A 190 1.68 21.90 -0.94
N LYS A 191 1.32 20.63 -1.20
CA LYS A 191 0.33 19.84 -0.44
C LYS A 191 1.04 18.79 0.39
N THR A 192 0.45 18.40 1.52
CA THR A 192 0.89 17.19 2.20
C THR A 192 0.71 15.99 1.27
N TRP A 193 1.51 14.93 1.45
CA TRP A 193 1.36 13.71 0.67
C TRP A 193 -0.06 13.15 0.72
N ALA A 194 -0.68 13.13 1.92
CA ALA A 194 -2.04 12.64 2.11
C ALA A 194 -3.07 13.45 1.30
N GLU A 195 -3.00 14.78 1.34
CA GLU A 195 -3.86 15.65 0.55
C GLU A 195 -3.67 15.43 -0.95
N PHE A 196 -2.42 15.33 -1.38
CA PHE A 196 -2.12 15.11 -2.80
C PHE A 196 -2.75 13.83 -3.34
N ILE A 197 -2.55 12.68 -2.66
CA ILE A 197 -3.10 11.41 -3.14
C ILE A 197 -4.62 11.35 -3.07
N GLU A 198 -5.23 11.96 -2.04
CA GLU A 198 -6.69 12.04 -1.94
C GLU A 198 -7.30 12.86 -3.09
N GLU A 199 -6.73 14.04 -3.38
CA GLU A 199 -7.26 14.93 -4.42
C GLU A 199 -6.94 14.47 -5.83
N ARG A 200 -5.72 13.95 -6.06
CA ARG A 200 -5.20 13.71 -7.40
C ARG A 200 -5.33 12.26 -7.86
N ILE A 201 -5.53 11.32 -6.92
CA ILE A 201 -5.64 9.90 -7.22
C ILE A 201 -6.99 9.37 -6.74
N MET A 202 -7.23 9.36 -5.42
CA MET A 202 -8.39 8.69 -4.84
C MET A 202 -9.72 9.25 -5.34
N LYS A 203 -9.90 10.57 -5.22
CA LYS A 203 -11.13 11.24 -5.64
C LYS A 203 -11.44 11.07 -7.13
N PRO A 204 -10.49 11.28 -8.06
CA PRO A 204 -10.74 11.10 -9.49
C PRO A 204 -11.18 9.70 -9.91
N ILE A 205 -10.69 8.65 -9.24
CA ILE A 205 -11.07 7.26 -9.55
C ILE A 205 -12.23 6.73 -8.70
N GLY A 206 -12.81 7.56 -7.82
CA GLY A 206 -14.00 7.20 -7.03
C GLY A 206 -13.71 6.47 -5.71
N MET A 207 -12.49 6.47 -5.20
CA MET A 207 -12.15 5.96 -3.85
C MET A 207 -12.58 6.97 -2.77
N THR A 208 -13.88 7.08 -2.54
CA THR A 208 -14.46 8.15 -1.71
C THR A 208 -14.43 7.86 -0.21
N ALA A 209 -14.12 6.64 0.18
CA ALA A 209 -14.04 6.22 1.58
C ALA A 209 -12.61 5.83 2.00
N SER A 210 -11.59 6.31 1.27
CA SER A 210 -10.18 6.10 1.57
C SER A 210 -9.52 7.37 2.04
N PHE A 211 -8.51 7.24 2.88
CA PHE A 211 -7.83 8.36 3.53
C PHE A 211 -6.30 8.19 3.45
N GLY A 212 -5.61 9.27 3.14
CA GLY A 212 -4.15 9.29 3.02
C GLY A 212 -3.41 9.18 4.36
N SER A 213 -4.12 9.22 5.49
CA SER A 213 -3.55 9.02 6.81
C SER A 213 -4.57 8.59 7.85
N TYR A 214 -4.08 8.00 8.95
CA TYR A 214 -4.92 7.65 10.09
C TYR A 214 -5.59 8.86 10.72
N ASN A 215 -4.87 9.98 10.86
CA ASN A 215 -5.40 11.19 11.46
C ASN A 215 -6.60 11.76 10.69
N ARG A 216 -6.62 11.60 9.36
CA ARG A 216 -7.72 12.04 8.50
C ARG A 216 -8.95 11.12 8.61
N ALA A 217 -8.74 9.86 8.98
CA ALA A 217 -9.79 8.85 9.19
C ALA A 217 -10.27 8.75 10.66
N LYS A 218 -9.80 9.62 11.58
CA LYS A 218 -10.11 9.49 13.02
C LYS A 218 -11.59 9.44 13.35
N SER A 219 -12.42 10.24 12.67
CA SER A 219 -13.87 10.34 12.89
C SER A 219 -14.67 9.20 12.28
N VAL A 220 -14.04 8.32 11.47
CA VAL A 220 -14.75 7.20 10.84
C VAL A 220 -14.96 6.10 11.87
N GLU A 221 -16.22 5.75 12.12
CA GLU A 221 -16.56 4.71 13.08
C GLU A 221 -16.31 3.29 12.52
N ASN A 222 -16.59 3.09 11.21
CA ASN A 222 -16.40 1.78 10.57
C ASN A 222 -14.94 1.56 10.16
N LYS A 223 -14.06 1.38 11.15
CA LYS A 223 -12.65 1.02 10.96
C LYS A 223 -12.26 -0.07 11.94
N ILE A 224 -11.19 -0.77 11.62
CA ILE A 224 -10.64 -1.80 12.51
C ILE A 224 -10.00 -1.18 13.76
N ASP A 225 -9.97 -1.94 14.86
CA ASP A 225 -8.96 -1.76 15.89
C ASP A 225 -7.64 -2.39 15.41
N ALA A 226 -6.52 -1.87 15.88
CA ALA A 226 -5.26 -2.58 15.73
C ALA A 226 -5.26 -3.81 16.64
N HIS A 227 -4.73 -4.93 16.15
CA HIS A 227 -4.63 -6.17 16.91
C HIS A 227 -3.19 -6.70 16.89
N ALA A 228 -2.75 -7.25 18.00
CA ALA A 228 -1.45 -7.88 18.12
C ALA A 228 -1.54 -9.23 18.86
N PRO A 229 -0.67 -10.20 18.53
CA PRO A 229 -0.58 -11.43 19.30
C PRO A 229 0.17 -11.16 20.62
N VAL A 230 -0.52 -11.36 21.73
CA VAL A 230 0.05 -11.29 23.08
C VAL A 230 -0.17 -12.63 23.76
N ASN A 231 0.92 -13.28 24.17
CA ASN A 231 0.89 -14.62 24.78
C ASN A 231 0.09 -15.64 23.94
N GLY A 232 0.25 -15.60 22.62
CA GLY A 232 -0.41 -16.53 21.69
C GLY A 232 -1.89 -16.26 21.45
N LYS A 233 -2.42 -15.10 21.87
CA LYS A 233 -3.81 -14.69 21.62
C LYS A 233 -3.83 -13.31 20.97
N ALA A 234 -4.65 -13.15 19.94
CA ALA A 234 -4.90 -11.84 19.35
C ALA A 234 -5.70 -10.97 20.35
N ILE A 235 -5.21 -9.77 20.63
CA ILE A 235 -5.91 -8.77 21.45
C ILE A 235 -5.93 -7.42 20.71
N ALA A 236 -6.94 -6.60 21.00
CA ALA A 236 -6.95 -5.21 20.53
C ALA A 236 -5.85 -4.41 21.27
N VAL A 237 -5.11 -3.63 20.49
CA VAL A 237 -4.07 -2.73 21.00
C VAL A 237 -4.34 -1.30 20.52
N PRO A 238 -3.78 -0.26 21.15
CA PRO A 238 -3.87 1.09 20.61
C PRO A 238 -3.33 1.14 19.18
N HIS A 239 -3.98 1.95 18.36
CA HIS A 239 -3.45 2.23 17.02
C HIS A 239 -2.26 3.16 17.15
N ASP A 240 -1.14 2.74 16.59
CA ASP A 240 0.15 3.39 16.74
C ASP A 240 0.77 3.59 15.33
N TRP A 241 0.64 4.81 14.77
CA TRP A 241 1.16 5.13 13.45
C TRP A 241 1.76 6.53 13.41
N ASN A 242 3.01 6.63 12.99
CA ASN A 242 3.66 7.91 12.78
C ASN A 242 3.30 8.46 11.39
N GLU A 243 2.67 9.63 11.33
CA GLU A 243 2.23 10.30 10.09
C GLU A 243 3.40 10.56 9.10
N THR A 244 4.63 10.68 9.59
CA THR A 244 5.83 10.80 8.77
C THR A 244 6.00 9.61 7.81
N ALA A 245 5.54 8.42 8.22
CA ALA A 245 5.62 7.20 7.43
C ALA A 245 4.48 7.01 6.42
N ASN A 246 3.53 7.96 6.30
CA ASN A 246 2.38 7.84 5.39
C ASN A 246 2.76 7.48 3.96
N PRO A 247 3.80 8.09 3.33
CA PRO A 247 4.18 7.74 1.96
C PRO A 247 4.64 6.29 1.78
N ALA A 248 5.04 5.64 2.87
CA ALA A 248 5.49 4.25 2.89
C ALA A 248 4.38 3.26 3.28
N GLY A 249 3.29 3.70 3.97
CA GLY A 249 2.34 2.74 4.47
C GLY A 249 1.06 3.27 5.13
N GLY A 250 0.76 4.58 5.09
CA GLY A 250 -0.25 5.22 5.95
C GLY A 250 -1.68 5.26 5.46
N ILE A 251 -2.00 4.74 4.28
CA ILE A 251 -3.37 4.77 3.75
C ILE A 251 -4.28 3.85 4.56
N LEU A 252 -5.44 4.39 4.93
CA LEU A 252 -6.60 3.60 5.35
C LEU A 252 -7.59 3.52 4.18
N SER A 253 -7.99 2.29 3.85
CA SER A 253 -8.93 2.02 2.77
C SER A 253 -9.83 0.84 3.13
N ASN A 254 -10.78 0.53 2.29
CA ASN A 254 -11.66 -0.62 2.39
C ASN A 254 -11.62 -1.44 1.10
N ILE A 255 -12.19 -2.66 1.10
CA ILE A 255 -12.07 -3.54 -0.06
C ILE A 255 -12.84 -3.01 -1.28
N THR A 256 -13.91 -2.24 -1.08
CA THR A 256 -14.66 -1.60 -2.18
C THR A 256 -13.78 -0.60 -2.93
N ASP A 257 -13.13 0.31 -2.21
CA ASP A 257 -12.21 1.29 -2.81
C ASP A 257 -10.94 0.61 -3.37
N MET A 258 -10.41 -0.40 -2.68
CA MET A 258 -9.22 -1.13 -3.16
C MET A 258 -9.51 -1.93 -4.44
N THR A 259 -10.73 -2.45 -4.63
CA THR A 259 -11.11 -3.07 -5.91
C THR A 259 -11.27 -2.02 -7.02
N THR A 260 -11.68 -0.80 -6.69
CA THR A 260 -11.65 0.32 -7.63
C THR A 260 -10.22 0.64 -8.06
N TRP A 261 -9.31 0.79 -7.11
CA TRP A 261 -7.87 1.00 -7.39
C TRP A 261 -7.27 -0.11 -8.26
N ALA A 262 -7.56 -1.37 -7.95
CA ALA A 262 -7.00 -2.50 -8.67
C ALA A 262 -7.63 -2.71 -10.07
N SER A 263 -8.78 -2.07 -10.36
CA SER A 263 -9.44 -2.11 -11.67
C SER A 263 -9.01 -0.96 -12.58
N PHE A 264 -8.38 0.06 -12.04
CA PHE A 264 -7.84 1.21 -12.75
C PHE A 264 -6.49 0.89 -13.38
#